data_53db75c848bd45c69873f46efe9a8d2c
#
_entry.id   53db75c848bd45c69873f46efe9a8d2c
#
_cell.length_a   1.000
_cell.length_b   1.000
_cell.length_c   1.000
_cell.angle_alpha   90.00
_cell.angle_beta   90.00
_cell.angle_gamma   90.00
#
_symmetry.space_group_name_H-M   'P 1'
#
loop_
_entity.id
_entity.type
_entity.pdbx_description
1 polymer ?
#
loop_
_entity_poly.entity_id
_entity_poly.type
_entity_poly.pdbx_seq_one_letter_code
_entity_poly.pdbx_strand_id
1 'polypeptide(L)'
;MKSKSIKWLGTLLGCLSLVVVVSAIAGPVNTKCPLSGKAVSKDAATYSVGLCCGNCLKKFSKDPAKYLGKVKSVAVNANCPMSGKAINAKFTAKHKGDVIGFCGAGCQKKFTADPSASIKQVKIARKTVNDKCPLSGKAIDPKKTYSVAFCCNNCAGKFKNAPAKFIAKVK
;
A
#
# COMPACT_ATOMS: atom_id res chain seq x y z
N MET A 1 -80.05 -13.34 4.54
CA MET A 1 -78.88 -13.33 3.66
C MET A 1 -77.87 -12.34 4.25
N LYS A 2 -76.79 -12.83 4.89
CA LYS A 2 -75.81 -12.00 5.62
C LYS A 2 -74.53 -11.92 4.79
N SER A 3 -74.19 -10.70 4.30
CA SER A 3 -72.99 -10.38 3.61
C SER A 3 -71.79 -10.32 4.62
N LYS A 4 -70.76 -11.11 4.41
CA LYS A 4 -69.49 -11.07 5.20
C LYS A 4 -68.49 -10.16 4.51
N SER A 5 -68.20 -9.04 5.12
CA SER A 5 -67.15 -8.12 4.74
C SER A 5 -65.76 -8.75 5.06
N ILE A 6 -64.95 -8.97 4.05
CA ILE A 6 -63.57 -9.42 4.18
C ILE A 6 -62.70 -8.17 4.34
N LYS A 7 -62.10 -8.01 5.56
CA LYS A 7 -61.11 -6.98 5.83
C LYS A 7 -59.77 -7.43 5.25
N TRP A 8 -59.25 -6.69 4.28
CA TRP A 8 -57.88 -6.83 3.77
C TRP A 8 -56.91 -6.23 4.80
N LEU A 9 -56.10 -7.08 5.41
CA LEU A 9 -54.97 -6.68 6.21
C LEU A 9 -53.79 -6.47 5.26
N GLY A 10 -53.46 -5.23 4.97
CA GLY A 10 -52.28 -4.85 4.19
C GLY A 10 -51.02 -5.06 5.00
N THR A 11 -50.25 -6.08 4.68
CA THR A 11 -48.93 -6.33 5.21
C THR A 11 -47.95 -5.42 4.47
N LEU A 12 -47.50 -4.34 5.10
CA LEU A 12 -46.39 -3.52 4.66
C LEU A 12 -45.10 -4.32 4.85
N LEU A 13 -44.61 -4.97 3.77
CA LEU A 13 -43.25 -5.46 3.70
C LEU A 13 -42.31 -4.26 3.58
N GLY A 14 -41.73 -3.83 4.69
CA GLY A 14 -40.63 -2.88 4.71
C GLY A 14 -39.40 -3.52 4.07
N CYS A 15 -39.10 -3.12 2.83
CA CYS A 15 -37.83 -3.46 2.16
C CYS A 15 -36.71 -2.73 2.88
N LEU A 16 -36.06 -3.42 3.82
CA LEU A 16 -34.84 -2.95 4.48
C LEU A 16 -33.70 -3.04 3.46
N SER A 17 -33.49 -1.96 2.70
CA SER A 17 -32.36 -1.83 1.78
C SER A 17 -31.06 -1.83 2.58
N LEU A 18 -30.38 -2.98 2.62
CA LEU A 18 -29.05 -3.12 3.18
C LEU A 18 -28.08 -2.31 2.32
N VAL A 19 -27.81 -1.07 2.70
CA VAL A 19 -26.76 -0.26 2.08
C VAL A 19 -25.43 -0.88 2.47
N VAL A 20 -24.90 -1.76 1.64
CA VAL A 20 -23.53 -2.25 1.75
C VAL A 20 -22.62 -1.08 1.40
N VAL A 21 -22.12 -0.39 2.41
CA VAL A 21 -21.04 0.60 2.25
C VAL A 21 -19.78 -0.18 1.90
N VAL A 22 -19.57 -0.42 0.62
CA VAL A 22 -18.28 -0.90 0.11
C VAL A 22 -17.27 0.22 0.35
N SER A 23 -16.50 0.13 1.42
CA SER A 23 -15.35 1.00 1.66
C SER A 23 -14.35 0.74 0.53
N ALA A 24 -14.41 1.54 -0.52
CA ALA A 24 -13.46 1.50 -1.62
C ALA A 24 -12.05 1.74 -1.05
N ILE A 25 -11.25 0.69 -0.97
CA ILE A 25 -9.80 0.82 -0.83
C ILE A 25 -9.38 1.55 -2.10
N ALA A 26 -8.90 2.79 -1.97
CA ALA A 26 -8.48 3.58 -3.12
C ALA A 26 -7.44 2.77 -3.91
N GLY A 27 -7.79 2.39 -5.13
CA GLY A 27 -6.91 1.67 -6.05
C GLY A 27 -5.70 2.53 -6.46
N PRO A 28 -4.82 2.01 -7.32
CA PRO A 28 -3.72 2.79 -7.88
C PRO A 28 -4.24 4.06 -8.57
N VAL A 29 -3.47 5.15 -8.48
CA VAL A 29 -3.83 6.45 -9.08
C VAL A 29 -3.62 6.47 -10.60
N ASN A 30 -2.98 5.45 -11.16
CA ASN A 30 -2.63 5.36 -12.57
C ASN A 30 -3.10 4.04 -13.20
N THR A 31 -3.41 4.08 -14.49
CA THR A 31 -3.78 2.91 -15.32
C THR A 31 -2.65 2.48 -16.25
N LYS A 32 -1.67 3.36 -16.48
CA LYS A 32 -0.48 3.10 -17.30
C LYS A 32 0.78 3.18 -16.46
N CYS A 33 1.74 2.31 -16.73
CA CYS A 33 3.02 2.27 -16.03
C CYS A 33 3.83 3.56 -16.31
N PRO A 34 4.27 4.31 -15.29
CA PRO A 34 4.97 5.59 -15.49
C PRO A 34 6.36 5.45 -16.13
N LEU A 35 6.90 4.22 -16.20
CA LEU A 35 8.21 3.96 -16.81
C LEU A 35 8.12 3.49 -18.26
N SER A 36 7.13 2.66 -18.58
CA SER A 36 7.04 2.01 -19.91
C SER A 36 5.82 2.44 -20.72
N GLY A 37 4.84 3.14 -20.13
CA GLY A 37 3.57 3.50 -20.76
C GLY A 37 2.60 2.33 -20.96
N LYS A 38 3.01 1.07 -20.70
CA LYS A 38 2.15 -0.12 -20.83
C LYS A 38 1.06 -0.14 -19.76
N ALA A 39 -0.04 -0.88 -19.99
CA ALA A 39 -1.06 -1.11 -18.97
C ALA A 39 -0.45 -1.69 -17.69
N VAL A 40 -0.97 -1.30 -16.53
CA VAL A 40 -0.52 -1.83 -15.23
C VAL A 40 -0.99 -3.27 -15.07
N SER A 41 -0.18 -4.08 -14.37
CA SER A 41 -0.52 -5.47 -14.03
C SER A 41 -1.01 -5.55 -12.58
N LYS A 42 -2.00 -6.41 -12.34
CA LYS A 42 -2.48 -6.71 -10.98
C LYS A 42 -1.43 -7.49 -10.16
N ASP A 43 -0.56 -8.23 -10.84
CA ASP A 43 0.47 -9.08 -10.21
C ASP A 43 1.77 -8.33 -9.91
N ALA A 44 1.92 -7.10 -10.42
CA ALA A 44 3.09 -6.30 -10.15
C ALA A 44 3.01 -5.62 -8.77
N ALA A 45 4.17 -5.55 -8.10
CA ALA A 45 4.29 -4.82 -6.86
C ALA A 45 3.93 -3.33 -7.05
N THR A 46 3.24 -2.73 -6.08
CA THR A 46 2.92 -1.31 -6.06
C THR A 46 3.91 -0.51 -5.22
N TYR A 47 3.94 0.81 -5.45
CA TYR A 47 4.57 1.77 -4.54
C TYR A 47 3.46 2.56 -3.84
N SER A 48 3.32 2.38 -2.53
CA SER A 48 2.21 2.96 -1.78
C SER A 48 2.72 3.81 -0.61
N VAL A 49 2.33 5.08 -0.58
CA VAL A 49 2.60 6.02 0.51
C VAL A 49 1.38 6.15 1.39
N GLY A 50 1.53 5.85 2.69
CA GLY A 50 0.47 6.00 3.69
C GLY A 50 0.35 7.42 4.19
N LEU A 51 -0.87 7.92 4.38
CA LEU A 51 -1.21 9.24 4.91
C LEU A 51 -2.08 9.08 6.16
N CYS A 52 -2.08 10.07 7.04
CA CYS A 52 -2.85 9.99 8.30
C CYS A 52 -4.33 10.34 8.14
N CYS A 53 -4.71 11.05 7.07
CA CYS A 53 -6.09 11.51 6.87
C CYS A 53 -6.36 11.89 5.40
N GLY A 54 -7.65 12.11 5.07
CA GLY A 54 -8.08 12.50 3.72
C GLY A 54 -7.50 13.82 3.23
N ASN A 55 -7.31 14.81 4.12
CA ASN A 55 -6.71 16.10 3.75
C ASN A 55 -5.24 15.94 3.35
N CYS A 56 -4.47 15.14 4.09
CA CYS A 56 -3.09 14.83 3.74
C CYS A 56 -3.01 14.05 2.42
N LEU A 57 -3.95 13.10 2.19
CA LEU A 57 -4.04 12.38 0.93
C LEU A 57 -4.33 13.31 -0.25
N LYS A 58 -5.31 14.21 -0.13
CA LYS A 58 -5.61 15.22 -1.17
C LYS A 58 -4.40 16.11 -1.49
N LYS A 59 -3.71 16.63 -0.45
CA LYS A 59 -2.51 17.46 -0.63
C LYS A 59 -1.38 16.69 -1.31
N PHE A 60 -1.14 15.44 -0.89
CA PHE A 60 -0.11 14.58 -1.47
C PHE A 60 -0.44 14.24 -2.93
N SER A 61 -1.70 13.89 -3.24
CA SER A 61 -2.13 13.55 -4.61
C SER A 61 -2.04 14.74 -5.57
N LYS A 62 -2.25 15.97 -5.08
CA LYS A 62 -2.15 17.18 -5.90
C LYS A 62 -0.70 17.46 -6.35
N ASP A 63 0.26 17.24 -5.48
CA ASP A 63 1.69 17.46 -5.78
C ASP A 63 2.55 16.43 -5.03
N PRO A 64 2.60 15.18 -5.52
CA PRO A 64 3.38 14.14 -4.85
C PRO A 64 4.90 14.42 -4.89
N ALA A 65 5.40 15.10 -5.92
CA ALA A 65 6.83 15.42 -6.04
C ALA A 65 7.33 16.28 -4.88
N LYS A 66 6.54 17.26 -4.45
CA LYS A 66 6.84 18.15 -3.32
C LYS A 66 7.03 17.41 -2.00
N TYR A 67 6.30 16.33 -1.78
CA TYR A 67 6.26 15.62 -0.49
C TYR A 67 7.07 14.31 -0.47
N LEU A 68 7.49 13.79 -1.62
CA LEU A 68 8.24 12.53 -1.70
C LEU A 68 9.55 12.56 -0.92
N GLY A 69 10.27 13.68 -0.91
CA GLY A 69 11.50 13.85 -0.12
C GLY A 69 11.30 13.69 1.39
N LYS A 70 10.05 13.85 1.88
CA LYS A 70 9.67 13.69 3.29
C LYS A 70 9.22 12.26 3.63
N VAL A 71 9.09 11.37 2.63
CA VAL A 71 8.70 9.98 2.83
C VAL A 71 9.90 9.20 3.38
N LYS A 72 9.83 8.81 4.64
CA LYS A 72 10.85 7.95 5.27
C LYS A 72 10.45 6.49 5.08
N SER A 73 11.17 5.78 4.22
CA SER A 73 10.90 4.36 3.99
C SER A 73 11.31 3.53 5.19
N VAL A 74 10.47 2.56 5.55
CA VAL A 74 10.67 1.63 6.66
C VAL A 74 10.65 0.18 6.16
N ALA A 75 11.13 -0.77 6.97
CA ALA A 75 11.15 -2.17 6.60
C ALA A 75 9.74 -2.70 6.27
N VAL A 76 9.64 -3.45 5.17
CA VAL A 76 8.37 -4.03 4.68
C VAL A 76 7.96 -5.29 5.45
N ASN A 77 8.92 -5.93 6.14
CA ASN A 77 8.73 -7.16 6.93
C ASN A 77 8.70 -6.86 8.44
N ALA A 78 8.05 -7.74 9.21
CA ALA A 78 8.03 -7.67 10.67
C ALA A 78 9.09 -8.59 11.29
N ASN A 79 9.38 -9.71 10.62
CA ASN A 79 10.33 -10.72 11.10
C ASN A 79 11.51 -10.85 10.16
N CYS A 80 12.69 -11.12 10.75
CA CYS A 80 13.93 -11.36 10.02
C CYS A 80 13.79 -12.59 9.10
N PRO A 81 14.09 -12.47 7.79
CA PRO A 81 13.91 -13.58 6.84
C PRO A 81 14.87 -14.76 7.09
N MET A 82 15.92 -14.55 7.87
CA MET A 82 16.92 -15.58 8.14
C MET A 82 16.70 -16.32 9.47
N SER A 83 16.20 -15.60 10.50
CA SER A 83 16.08 -16.18 11.85
C SER A 83 14.63 -16.29 12.34
N GLY A 84 13.66 -15.69 11.65
CA GLY A 84 12.27 -15.61 12.09
C GLY A 84 12.02 -14.66 13.28
N LYS A 85 13.06 -14.15 13.93
CA LYS A 85 12.94 -13.23 15.07
C LYS A 85 12.44 -11.85 14.62
N ALA A 86 11.84 -11.08 15.53
CA ALA A 86 11.44 -9.70 15.27
C ALA A 86 12.63 -8.86 14.74
N ILE A 87 12.36 -7.96 13.80
CA ILE A 87 13.39 -7.09 13.25
C ILE A 87 13.77 -5.99 14.24
N ASN A 88 15.02 -5.52 14.13
CA ASN A 88 15.49 -4.28 14.75
C ASN A 88 15.64 -3.22 13.64
N ALA A 89 14.98 -2.08 13.81
CA ALA A 89 14.96 -1.00 12.81
C ALA A 89 16.36 -0.44 12.46
N LYS A 90 17.36 -0.68 13.29
CA LYS A 90 18.76 -0.30 13.03
C LYS A 90 19.42 -1.15 11.93
N PHE A 91 18.96 -2.38 11.71
CA PHE A 91 19.56 -3.32 10.76
C PHE A 91 18.66 -3.52 9.57
N THR A 92 18.89 -2.75 8.51
CA THR A 92 18.10 -2.80 7.28
C THR A 92 18.98 -2.83 6.05
N ALA A 93 18.50 -3.43 4.96
CA ALA A 93 19.13 -3.35 3.64
C ALA A 93 18.08 -3.07 2.57
N LYS A 94 18.48 -2.40 1.49
CA LYS A 94 17.63 -2.17 0.32
C LYS A 94 17.78 -3.32 -0.66
N HIS A 95 16.66 -3.86 -1.13
CA HIS A 95 16.63 -4.84 -2.22
C HIS A 95 15.47 -4.53 -3.17
N LYS A 96 15.79 -4.30 -4.45
CA LYS A 96 14.81 -3.93 -5.50
C LYS A 96 13.87 -2.78 -5.08
N GLY A 97 14.42 -1.83 -4.30
CA GLY A 97 13.73 -0.64 -3.83
C GLY A 97 12.89 -0.82 -2.56
N ASP A 98 12.73 -2.03 -2.05
CA ASP A 98 12.15 -2.28 -0.73
C ASP A 98 13.22 -2.24 0.37
N VAL A 99 12.84 -1.78 1.56
CA VAL A 99 13.68 -1.83 2.76
C VAL A 99 13.36 -3.13 3.49
N ILE A 100 14.36 -3.99 3.65
CA ILE A 100 14.24 -5.27 4.38
C ILE A 100 14.89 -5.10 5.75
N GLY A 101 14.17 -5.49 6.80
CA GLY A 101 14.63 -5.44 8.18
C GLY A 101 15.20 -6.78 8.66
N PHE A 102 16.16 -6.70 9.59
CA PHE A 102 16.84 -7.87 10.18
C PHE A 102 16.86 -7.76 11.71
N CYS A 103 17.00 -8.89 12.39
CA CYS A 103 17.12 -8.91 13.86
C CYS A 103 18.48 -8.43 14.36
N GLY A 104 19.51 -8.40 13.50
CA GLY A 104 20.87 -7.99 13.89
C GLY A 104 21.79 -7.88 12.69
N ALA A 105 23.00 -7.34 12.95
CA ALA A 105 24.03 -7.05 11.95
C ALA A 105 24.50 -8.31 11.18
N GLY A 106 24.58 -9.46 11.84
CA GLY A 106 25.00 -10.72 11.20
C GLY A 106 24.05 -11.15 10.08
N CYS A 107 22.70 -11.07 10.31
CA CYS A 107 21.71 -11.38 9.30
C CYS A 107 21.72 -10.33 8.17
N GLN A 108 21.89 -9.04 8.51
CA GLN A 108 22.01 -7.98 7.52
C GLN A 108 23.21 -8.21 6.59
N LYS A 109 24.40 -8.50 7.15
CA LYS A 109 25.62 -8.77 6.37
C LYS A 109 25.45 -9.97 5.43
N LYS A 110 24.93 -11.11 5.94
CA LYS A 110 24.67 -12.28 5.12
C LYS A 110 23.71 -12.00 3.97
N PHE A 111 22.61 -11.27 4.22
CA PHE A 111 21.67 -10.87 3.19
C PHE A 111 22.32 -9.94 2.14
N THR A 112 23.14 -9.00 2.57
CA THR A 112 23.80 -8.06 1.66
C THR A 112 24.81 -8.77 0.75
N ALA A 113 25.48 -9.82 1.27
CA ALA A 113 26.40 -10.64 0.48
C ALA A 113 25.67 -11.50 -0.55
N ASP A 114 24.56 -12.16 -0.18
CA ASP A 114 23.75 -12.96 -1.08
C ASP A 114 22.23 -12.79 -0.75
N PRO A 115 21.56 -11.82 -1.39
CA PRO A 115 20.13 -11.65 -1.21
C PRO A 115 19.29 -12.83 -1.72
N SER A 116 19.80 -13.59 -2.70
CA SER A 116 19.05 -14.67 -3.37
C SER A 116 18.71 -15.80 -2.43
N ALA A 117 19.60 -16.10 -1.48
CA ALA A 117 19.44 -17.17 -0.50
C ALA A 117 18.23 -17.00 0.44
N SER A 118 17.83 -15.76 0.72
CA SER A 118 16.80 -15.49 1.73
C SER A 118 15.69 -14.54 1.32
N ILE A 119 15.76 -13.93 0.12
CA ILE A 119 14.71 -13.00 -0.34
C ILE A 119 13.33 -13.66 -0.44
N LYS A 120 13.27 -14.95 -0.78
CA LYS A 120 12.01 -15.71 -0.85
C LYS A 120 11.34 -15.90 0.51
N GLN A 121 12.08 -15.77 1.61
CA GLN A 121 11.59 -15.89 2.98
C GLN A 121 11.07 -14.54 3.54
N VAL A 122 11.24 -13.45 2.81
CA VAL A 122 10.71 -12.13 3.21
C VAL A 122 9.20 -12.13 3.12
N LYS A 123 8.53 -12.11 4.28
CA LYS A 123 7.08 -11.96 4.37
C LYS A 123 6.73 -10.47 4.48
N ILE A 124 6.03 -9.95 3.47
CA ILE A 124 5.58 -8.56 3.45
C ILE A 124 4.52 -8.35 4.54
N ALA A 125 4.83 -7.57 5.55
CA ALA A 125 3.95 -7.27 6.67
C ALA A 125 3.18 -5.95 6.48
N ARG A 126 3.66 -5.08 5.57
CA ARG A 126 3.00 -3.78 5.30
C ARG A 126 2.95 -3.47 3.81
N LYS A 127 1.87 -2.85 3.37
CA LYS A 127 1.66 -2.44 1.98
C LYS A 127 2.23 -1.06 1.65
N THR A 128 2.48 -0.21 2.68
CA THR A 128 3.02 1.14 2.53
C THR A 128 4.51 1.19 2.79
N VAL A 129 5.22 2.06 2.07
CA VAL A 129 6.68 2.24 2.24
C VAL A 129 7.05 2.99 3.53
N ASN A 130 6.08 3.64 4.18
CA ASN A 130 6.25 4.46 5.38
C ASN A 130 5.28 4.05 6.49
N ASP A 131 5.56 4.44 7.72
CA ASP A 131 4.72 4.26 8.91
C ASP A 131 4.20 5.59 9.48
N LYS A 132 4.81 6.71 9.07
CA LYS A 132 4.40 8.07 9.46
C LYS A 132 4.04 8.89 8.25
N CYS A 133 3.01 9.73 8.38
CA CYS A 133 2.55 10.63 7.33
C CYS A 133 3.64 11.66 6.97
N PRO A 134 4.05 11.78 5.70
CA PRO A 134 5.13 12.69 5.31
C PRO A 134 4.75 14.19 5.44
N LEU A 135 3.45 14.51 5.64
CA LEU A 135 2.98 15.87 5.80
C LEU A 135 2.86 16.29 7.27
N SER A 136 2.45 15.39 8.14
CA SER A 136 2.14 15.72 9.54
C SER A 136 3.01 15.00 10.58
N GLY A 137 3.77 13.98 10.18
CA GLY A 137 4.53 13.12 11.09
C GLY A 137 3.68 12.16 11.93
N LYS A 138 2.35 12.24 11.87
CA LYS A 138 1.43 11.34 12.62
C LYS A 138 1.46 9.93 12.03
N ALA A 139 1.00 8.94 12.80
CA ALA A 139 0.77 7.59 12.31
C ALA A 139 -0.15 7.59 11.09
N ILE A 140 0.11 6.70 10.13
CA ILE A 140 -0.72 6.58 8.93
C ILE A 140 -2.03 5.86 9.23
N ASP A 141 -3.08 6.21 8.45
CA ASP A 141 -4.30 5.42 8.31
C ASP A 141 -4.11 4.47 7.13
N PRO A 142 -4.15 3.13 7.31
CA PRO A 142 -3.95 2.18 6.22
C PRO A 142 -4.96 2.29 5.08
N LYS A 143 -6.10 2.94 5.31
CA LYS A 143 -7.12 3.23 4.29
C LYS A 143 -6.81 4.49 3.48
N LYS A 144 -5.85 5.31 3.90
CA LYS A 144 -5.49 6.57 3.25
C LYS A 144 -4.13 6.44 2.58
N THR A 145 -4.10 5.83 1.40
CA THR A 145 -2.89 5.55 0.65
C THR A 145 -2.88 6.21 -0.73
N TYR A 146 -1.72 6.71 -1.13
CA TYR A 146 -1.41 7.08 -2.51
C TYR A 146 -0.60 5.94 -3.11
N SER A 147 -1.18 5.23 -4.09
CA SER A 147 -0.58 4.01 -4.64
C SER A 147 -0.32 4.16 -6.13
N VAL A 148 0.90 3.82 -6.56
CA VAL A 148 1.32 3.77 -7.97
C VAL A 148 1.49 2.32 -8.38
N ALA A 149 0.85 1.91 -9.48
CA ALA A 149 0.95 0.57 -10.04
C ALA A 149 1.90 0.53 -11.25
N PHE A 150 2.37 -0.67 -11.57
CA PHE A 150 3.35 -0.92 -12.64
C PHE A 150 2.93 -2.07 -13.53
N CYS A 151 3.51 -2.15 -14.72
CA CYS A 151 3.28 -3.26 -15.64
C CYS A 151 4.05 -4.54 -15.24
N CYS A 152 5.11 -4.41 -14.44
CA CYS A 152 5.94 -5.53 -13.98
C CYS A 152 6.78 -5.14 -12.76
N ASN A 153 7.33 -6.15 -12.07
CA ASN A 153 8.16 -5.95 -10.87
C ASN A 153 9.49 -5.23 -11.14
N ASN A 154 10.02 -5.31 -12.37
CA ASN A 154 11.22 -4.57 -12.74
C ASN A 154 10.95 -3.05 -12.76
N CYS A 155 9.84 -2.61 -13.35
CA CYS A 155 9.42 -1.21 -13.32
C CYS A 155 9.12 -0.75 -11.89
N ALA A 156 8.47 -1.57 -11.09
CA ALA A 156 8.22 -1.28 -9.68
C ALA A 156 9.53 -1.07 -8.90
N GLY A 157 10.52 -1.95 -9.08
CA GLY A 157 11.83 -1.85 -8.44
C GLY A 157 12.60 -0.59 -8.86
N LYS A 158 12.62 -0.27 -10.16
CA LYS A 158 13.24 0.98 -10.66
C LYS A 158 12.59 2.23 -10.05
N PHE A 159 11.25 2.26 -9.99
CA PHE A 159 10.52 3.36 -9.37
C PHE A 159 10.82 3.48 -7.87
N LYS A 160 10.77 2.38 -7.11
CA LYS A 160 11.04 2.35 -5.68
C LYS A 160 12.46 2.82 -5.32
N ASN A 161 13.44 2.55 -6.19
CA ASN A 161 14.82 3.02 -6.01
C ASN A 161 14.97 4.53 -6.20
N ALA A 162 14.20 5.13 -7.12
CA ALA A 162 14.30 6.56 -7.44
C ALA A 162 12.92 7.18 -7.71
N PRO A 163 12.00 7.21 -6.72
CA PRO A 163 10.62 7.64 -6.94
C PRO A 163 10.51 9.09 -7.40
N ALA A 164 11.37 9.98 -6.92
CA ALA A 164 11.38 11.38 -7.32
C ALA A 164 11.64 11.58 -8.82
N LYS A 165 12.44 10.69 -9.43
CA LYS A 165 12.76 10.75 -10.87
C LYS A 165 11.55 10.45 -11.77
N PHE A 166 10.62 9.64 -11.29
CA PHE A 166 9.53 9.10 -12.11
C PHE A 166 8.14 9.59 -11.71
N ILE A 167 8.00 10.22 -10.54
CA ILE A 167 6.68 10.60 -9.99
C ILE A 167 5.92 11.57 -10.89
N ALA A 168 6.62 12.49 -11.57
CA ALA A 168 6.01 13.42 -12.52
C ALA A 168 5.38 12.75 -13.75
N LYS A 169 5.73 11.49 -14.01
CA LYS A 169 5.17 10.67 -15.10
C LYS A 169 3.93 9.87 -14.70
N VAL A 170 3.54 9.90 -13.42
CA VAL A 170 2.32 9.27 -12.91
C VAL A 170 1.13 10.14 -13.30
N LYS A 171 0.28 9.63 -14.20
CA LYS A 171 -0.94 10.29 -14.71
C LYS A 171 -2.13 9.37 -14.53
#